data_6e6890cb99ccc73ea9ba0d11f1036c1d
#
_entry.id   6e6890cb99ccc73ea9ba0d11f1036c1d
#
_cell.length_a   1.000
_cell.length_b   1.000
_cell.length_c   1.000
_cell.angle_alpha   90.00
_cell.angle_beta   90.00
_cell.angle_gamma   90.00
#
_symmetry.space_group_name_H-M   'P 1'
#
loop_
_entity.id
_entity.type
_entity.pdbx_description
1 polymer ?
#
loop_
_entity_poly.entity_id
_entity_poly.type
_entity_poly.pdbx_seq_one_letter_code
_entity_poly.pdbx_strand_id
1 'polypeptide(L)'
;MDQLRRMTEIFPKTHYWNDSCDLNELKYSLQRGASGATTNPVIVKQVLEKNLDMYCGFISSAISKYPCASEDDIAWITMEKMATDAAALLKPVFDNEKGEGRISIQTNPKYFNDPKKLIEQTLHFHTLAPNIQVKIPITKAGLAAIKECTAHGVSINATVSFSVPQALAAADQVEKGLDERRSAGLETKNIDPVITIMAGRLDDWLKYICQREGRDILPESL
;
A
#
# COMPACT_ATOMS: atom_id res chain seq x y z
N MET A 1 15.81 10.02 23.71
CA MET A 1 14.86 9.02 23.13
C MET A 1 14.15 9.72 21.97
N ASP A 2 14.07 9.08 20.81
CA ASP A 2 13.37 9.61 19.63
C ASP A 2 11.88 9.80 19.93
N GLN A 3 11.28 10.90 19.50
CA GLN A 3 9.87 11.22 19.80
C GLN A 3 8.89 10.21 19.18
N LEU A 4 9.19 9.69 17.98
CA LEU A 4 8.36 8.68 17.32
C LEU A 4 8.39 7.37 18.09
N ARG A 5 9.55 6.92 18.54
CA ARG A 5 9.67 5.72 19.38
C ARG A 5 8.94 5.89 20.72
N ARG A 6 9.06 7.06 21.33
CA ARG A 6 8.31 7.38 22.56
C ARG A 6 6.79 7.34 22.32
N MET A 7 6.33 7.81 21.17
CA MET A 7 4.91 7.73 20.79
C MET A 7 4.41 6.29 20.75
N THR A 8 5.16 5.37 20.12
CA THR A 8 4.74 3.96 20.03
C THR A 8 4.73 3.27 21.41
N GLU A 9 5.61 3.69 22.34
CA GLU A 9 5.62 3.20 23.71
C GLU A 9 4.42 3.72 24.54
N ILE A 10 4.03 5.00 24.37
CA ILE A 10 2.88 5.61 25.08
C ILE A 10 1.55 5.13 24.50
N PHE A 11 1.50 4.94 23.18
CA PHE A 11 0.29 4.56 22.45
C PHE A 11 0.50 3.22 21.71
N PRO A 12 0.56 2.08 22.42
CA PRO A 12 0.93 0.79 21.82
C PRO A 12 -0.08 0.23 20.81
N LYS A 13 -1.25 0.86 20.68
CA LYS A 13 -2.26 0.56 19.65
C LYS A 13 -2.15 1.48 18.43
N THR A 14 -1.25 2.46 18.47
CA THR A 14 -1.01 3.39 17.35
C THR A 14 0.29 2.99 16.68
N HIS A 15 0.16 2.51 15.47
CA HIS A 15 1.29 2.10 14.64
C HIS A 15 1.55 3.18 13.58
N TYR A 16 2.80 3.46 13.27
CA TYR A 16 3.11 4.30 12.12
C TYR A 16 3.89 3.52 11.07
N TRP A 17 3.58 3.79 9.82
CA TRP A 17 4.22 3.19 8.67
C TRP A 17 5.00 4.24 7.90
N ASN A 18 6.15 3.83 7.36
CA ASN A 18 6.94 4.68 6.49
C ASN A 18 6.28 4.81 5.11
N ASP A 19 6.05 6.03 4.63
CA ASP A 19 5.43 6.24 3.30
C ASP A 19 6.50 6.30 2.20
N SER A 20 7.35 5.27 2.14
CA SER A 20 8.40 5.11 1.15
C SER A 20 8.86 3.66 1.08
N CYS A 21 9.32 3.23 -0.11
CA CYS A 21 10.04 1.97 -0.33
C CYS A 21 11.57 2.18 -0.42
N ASP A 22 12.09 3.36 -0.14
CA ASP A 22 13.54 3.59 -0.06
C ASP A 22 14.11 2.80 1.11
N LEU A 23 15.06 1.90 0.83
CA LEU A 23 15.61 1.00 1.82
C LEU A 23 16.37 1.72 2.95
N ASN A 24 16.97 2.86 2.69
CA ASN A 24 17.68 3.64 3.71
C ASN A 24 16.68 4.39 4.59
N GLU A 25 15.67 5.00 4.01
CA GLU A 25 14.58 5.64 4.76
C GLU A 25 13.84 4.61 5.62
N LEU A 26 13.58 3.43 5.09
CA LEU A 26 12.91 2.36 5.80
C LEU A 26 13.75 1.84 6.98
N LYS A 27 15.05 1.60 6.80
CA LYS A 27 15.97 1.25 7.90
C LYS A 27 15.96 2.32 9.01
N TYR A 28 16.02 3.59 8.61
CA TYR A 28 15.97 4.71 9.55
C TYR A 28 14.66 4.74 10.34
N SER A 29 13.53 4.52 9.67
CA SER A 29 12.19 4.52 10.28
C SER A 29 11.97 3.33 11.22
N LEU A 30 12.44 2.13 10.82
CA LEU A 30 12.38 0.92 11.66
C LEU A 30 13.15 1.09 12.98
N GLN A 31 14.31 1.73 12.96
CA GLN A 31 15.07 2.04 14.19
C GLN A 31 14.30 2.98 15.14
N ARG A 32 13.26 3.65 14.65
CA ARG A 32 12.42 4.60 15.39
C ARG A 32 11.03 4.06 15.70
N GLY A 33 10.80 2.77 15.46
CA GLY A 33 9.57 2.09 15.81
C GLY A 33 8.50 2.08 14.69
N ALA A 34 8.88 2.36 13.43
CA ALA A 34 7.98 2.09 12.32
C ALA A 34 7.69 0.58 12.24
N SER A 35 6.43 0.23 12.06
CA SER A 35 5.97 -1.16 12.05
C SER A 35 5.57 -1.65 10.66
N GLY A 36 5.71 -0.83 9.63
CA GLY A 36 5.38 -1.18 8.25
C GLY A 36 5.77 -0.09 7.27
N ALA A 37 5.44 -0.31 6.02
CA ALA A 37 5.63 0.68 4.96
C ALA A 37 4.50 0.66 3.95
N THR A 38 4.34 1.78 3.26
CA THR A 38 3.40 1.92 2.16
C THR A 38 4.07 2.62 0.98
N THR A 39 3.60 2.33 -0.20
CA THR A 39 4.09 2.98 -1.41
C THR A 39 2.97 3.18 -2.42
N ASN A 40 3.27 3.92 -3.47
CA ASN A 40 2.44 4.11 -4.64
C ASN A 40 3.33 4.39 -5.87
N PRO A 41 2.81 4.35 -7.10
CA PRO A 41 3.63 4.55 -8.30
C PRO A 41 4.46 5.84 -8.33
N VAL A 42 3.95 6.93 -7.74
CA VAL A 42 4.67 8.22 -7.68
C VAL A 42 5.87 8.12 -6.74
N ILE A 43 5.66 7.55 -5.55
CA ILE A 43 6.74 7.33 -4.57
C ILE A 43 7.80 6.39 -5.16
N VAL A 44 7.39 5.28 -5.78
CA VAL A 44 8.32 4.35 -6.43
C VAL A 44 9.17 5.05 -7.48
N LYS A 45 8.55 5.87 -8.33
CA LYS A 45 9.27 6.67 -9.32
C LYS A 45 10.33 7.56 -8.65
N GLN A 46 9.96 8.32 -7.62
CA GLN A 46 10.88 9.21 -6.90
C GLN A 46 12.03 8.45 -6.24
N VAL A 47 11.74 7.31 -5.63
CA VAL A 47 12.76 6.45 -5.01
C VAL A 47 13.69 5.86 -6.07
N LEU A 48 13.15 5.43 -7.21
CA LEU A 48 13.93 4.89 -8.32
C LEU A 48 14.85 5.95 -8.93
N GLU A 49 14.35 7.16 -9.17
CA GLU A 49 15.15 8.28 -9.69
C GLU A 49 16.31 8.63 -8.76
N LYS A 50 16.08 8.61 -7.44
CA LYS A 50 17.09 8.87 -6.41
C LYS A 50 18.14 7.75 -6.30
N ASN A 51 17.76 6.50 -6.57
CA ASN A 51 18.57 5.30 -6.36
C ASN A 51 18.80 4.51 -7.67
N LEU A 52 18.84 5.18 -8.83
CA LEU A 52 18.91 4.54 -10.13
C LEU A 52 20.08 3.55 -10.25
N ASP A 53 21.25 3.91 -9.72
CA ASP A 53 22.45 3.05 -9.74
C ASP A 53 22.21 1.70 -9.06
N MET A 54 21.35 1.64 -8.05
CA MET A 54 21.01 0.41 -7.34
C MET A 54 20.17 -0.54 -8.22
N TYR A 55 19.32 0.03 -9.10
CA TYR A 55 18.34 -0.75 -9.87
C TYR A 55 18.68 -0.89 -11.35
N CYS A 56 19.62 -0.10 -11.90
CA CYS A 56 19.94 -0.14 -13.35
C CYS A 56 20.37 -1.52 -13.84
N GLY A 57 21.15 -2.27 -13.05
CA GLY A 57 21.55 -3.64 -13.40
C GLY A 57 20.35 -4.60 -13.46
N PHE A 58 19.41 -4.47 -12.51
CA PHE A 58 18.17 -5.25 -12.53
C PHE A 58 17.30 -4.90 -13.75
N ILE A 59 17.11 -3.60 -14.02
CA ILE A 59 16.32 -3.13 -15.16
C ILE A 59 16.92 -3.63 -16.47
N SER A 60 18.23 -3.53 -16.67
CA SER A 60 18.91 -4.05 -17.85
C SER A 60 18.73 -5.57 -18.03
N SER A 61 18.79 -6.31 -16.91
CA SER A 61 18.54 -7.74 -16.90
C SER A 61 17.08 -8.08 -17.24
N ALA A 62 16.13 -7.30 -16.73
CA ALA A 62 14.71 -7.47 -17.03
C ALA A 62 14.41 -7.20 -18.52
N ILE A 63 14.96 -6.13 -19.09
CA ILE A 63 14.84 -5.83 -20.53
C ILE A 63 15.39 -6.99 -21.37
N SER A 64 16.54 -7.52 -21.02
CA SER A 64 17.17 -8.64 -21.73
C SER A 64 16.35 -9.93 -21.61
N LYS A 65 15.74 -10.17 -20.45
CA LYS A 65 14.93 -11.37 -20.19
C LYS A 65 13.57 -11.32 -20.88
N TYR A 66 13.01 -10.13 -21.05
CA TYR A 66 11.68 -9.90 -21.62
C TYR A 66 11.73 -8.94 -22.81
N PRO A 67 12.33 -9.37 -23.95
CA PRO A 67 12.61 -8.47 -25.08
C PRO A 67 11.38 -7.92 -25.79
N CYS A 68 10.20 -8.51 -25.54
CA CYS A 68 8.91 -8.05 -26.06
C CYS A 68 8.09 -7.26 -25.05
N ALA A 69 8.60 -7.04 -23.82
CA ALA A 69 7.91 -6.28 -22.80
C ALA A 69 7.90 -4.80 -23.15
N SER A 70 6.79 -4.13 -22.88
CA SER A 70 6.70 -2.68 -22.99
C SER A 70 7.47 -1.99 -21.87
N GLU A 71 7.69 -0.69 -22.00
CA GLU A 71 8.26 0.14 -20.92
C GLU A 71 7.41 0.08 -19.64
N ASP A 72 6.07 0.08 -19.79
CA ASP A 72 5.13 -0.10 -18.68
C ASP A 72 5.38 -1.47 -17.97
N ASP A 73 5.57 -2.56 -18.71
CA ASP A 73 5.81 -3.88 -18.12
C ASP A 73 7.12 -3.90 -17.33
N ILE A 74 8.19 -3.33 -17.90
CA ILE A 74 9.48 -3.22 -17.20
C ILE A 74 9.37 -2.35 -15.95
N ALA A 75 8.60 -1.27 -16.00
CA ALA A 75 8.35 -0.42 -14.84
C ALA A 75 7.62 -1.21 -13.73
N TRP A 76 6.62 -2.02 -14.06
CA TRP A 76 5.91 -2.86 -13.08
C TRP A 76 6.83 -3.95 -12.50
N ILE A 77 7.63 -4.64 -13.32
CA ILE A 77 8.63 -5.61 -12.86
C ILE A 77 9.62 -4.93 -11.88
N THR A 78 10.01 -3.69 -12.16
CA THR A 78 10.90 -2.92 -11.26
C THR A 78 10.20 -2.55 -9.96
N MET A 79 8.93 -2.14 -10.00
CA MET A 79 8.12 -1.88 -8.80
C MET A 79 8.00 -3.11 -7.91
N GLU A 80 7.75 -4.28 -8.48
CA GLU A 80 7.68 -5.55 -7.77
C GLU A 80 9.01 -5.89 -7.09
N LYS A 81 10.13 -5.66 -7.78
CA LYS A 81 11.47 -5.81 -7.19
C LYS A 81 11.68 -4.88 -6.00
N MET A 82 11.34 -3.61 -6.13
CA MET A 82 11.47 -2.63 -5.04
C MET A 82 10.57 -2.98 -3.85
N ALA A 83 9.35 -3.44 -4.10
CA ALA A 83 8.43 -3.90 -3.07
C ALA A 83 8.95 -5.16 -2.35
N THR A 84 9.51 -6.13 -3.08
CA THR A 84 10.09 -7.33 -2.49
C THR A 84 11.34 -7.05 -1.68
N ASP A 85 12.18 -6.09 -2.09
CA ASP A 85 13.33 -5.66 -1.30
C ASP A 85 12.92 -5.00 0.02
N ALA A 86 11.90 -4.14 -0.03
CA ALA A 86 11.32 -3.54 1.17
C ALA A 86 10.63 -4.59 2.06
N ALA A 87 9.92 -5.55 1.46
CA ALA A 87 9.30 -6.67 2.19
C ALA A 87 10.35 -7.51 2.94
N ALA A 88 11.48 -7.79 2.29
CA ALA A 88 12.59 -8.52 2.92
C ALA A 88 13.17 -7.77 4.13
N LEU A 89 13.27 -6.44 4.05
CA LEU A 89 13.74 -5.61 5.16
C LEU A 89 12.75 -5.56 6.33
N LEU A 90 11.45 -5.61 6.05
CA LEU A 90 10.37 -5.65 7.05
C LEU A 90 10.12 -7.06 7.62
N LYS A 91 10.63 -8.10 6.98
CA LYS A 91 10.38 -9.50 7.35
C LYS A 91 10.66 -9.83 8.82
N PRO A 92 11.74 -9.33 9.45
CA PRO A 92 11.98 -9.59 10.89
C PRO A 92 10.86 -9.05 11.80
N VAL A 93 10.27 -7.89 11.46
CA VAL A 93 9.11 -7.34 12.20
C VAL A 93 7.90 -8.22 11.99
N PHE A 94 7.64 -8.62 10.75
CA PHE A 94 6.52 -9.50 10.39
C PHE A 94 6.57 -10.85 11.12
N ASP A 95 7.75 -11.44 11.28
CA ASP A 95 7.90 -12.74 11.95
C ASP A 95 7.73 -12.66 13.47
N ASN A 96 8.05 -11.51 14.07
CA ASN A 96 7.98 -11.30 15.50
C ASN A 96 6.66 -10.74 15.99
N GLU A 97 5.98 -9.92 15.17
CA GLU A 97 4.80 -9.16 15.56
C GLU A 97 3.63 -9.48 14.62
N LYS A 98 2.53 -10.00 15.18
CA LYS A 98 1.33 -10.32 14.41
C LYS A 98 0.74 -9.07 13.77
N GLY A 99 0.56 -9.11 12.46
CA GLY A 99 -0.04 -8.03 11.67
C GLY A 99 0.91 -6.92 11.25
N GLU A 100 2.06 -6.80 11.86
CA GLU A 100 3.07 -5.79 11.56
C GLU A 100 4.07 -6.27 10.49
N GLY A 101 5.02 -5.40 10.12
CA GLY A 101 6.09 -5.74 9.17
C GLY A 101 5.64 -5.90 7.72
N ARG A 102 4.56 -5.22 7.33
CA ARG A 102 4.02 -5.27 5.96
C ARG A 102 4.46 -4.09 5.12
N ILE A 103 4.54 -4.32 3.81
CA ILE A 103 4.62 -3.25 2.81
C ILE A 103 3.41 -3.28 1.90
N SER A 104 2.76 -2.13 1.72
CA SER A 104 1.65 -1.99 0.79
C SER A 104 2.14 -1.59 -0.59
N ILE A 105 1.87 -2.45 -1.59
CA ILE A 105 2.06 -2.18 -3.02
C ILE A 105 0.71 -1.87 -3.68
N GLN A 106 0.64 -0.84 -4.52
CA GLN A 106 -0.60 -0.41 -5.16
C GLN A 106 -0.81 -1.11 -6.50
N THR A 107 -2.05 -1.53 -6.78
CA THR A 107 -2.47 -2.00 -8.09
C THR A 107 -2.36 -0.89 -9.16
N ASN A 108 -2.25 -1.28 -10.42
CA ASN A 108 -2.13 -0.35 -11.54
C ASN A 108 -3.36 0.58 -11.61
N PRO A 109 -3.17 1.91 -11.50
CA PRO A 109 -4.27 2.87 -11.58
C PRO A 109 -5.10 2.79 -12.85
N LYS A 110 -4.53 2.27 -13.95
CA LYS A 110 -5.26 2.04 -15.22
C LYS A 110 -6.43 1.04 -15.05
N TYR A 111 -6.41 0.20 -13.99
CA TYR A 111 -7.43 -0.83 -13.74
C TYR A 111 -8.54 -0.39 -12.79
N PHE A 112 -8.62 0.89 -12.44
CA PHE A 112 -9.54 1.42 -11.40
C PHE A 112 -11.02 1.06 -11.62
N ASN A 113 -11.44 0.74 -12.82
CA ASN A 113 -12.81 0.35 -13.21
C ASN A 113 -12.93 -1.08 -13.74
N ASP A 114 -11.85 -1.88 -13.70
CA ASP A 114 -11.81 -3.27 -14.17
C ASP A 114 -11.58 -4.23 -12.98
N PRO A 115 -12.63 -4.84 -12.44
CA PRO A 115 -12.50 -5.70 -11.27
C PRO A 115 -11.65 -6.95 -11.56
N LYS A 116 -11.70 -7.49 -12.77
CA LYS A 116 -10.93 -8.69 -13.14
C LYS A 116 -9.43 -8.41 -13.10
N LYS A 117 -8.98 -7.34 -13.75
CA LYS A 117 -7.59 -6.94 -13.74
C LYS A 117 -7.09 -6.56 -12.35
N LEU A 118 -7.92 -5.91 -11.54
CA LEU A 118 -7.60 -5.63 -10.14
C LEU A 118 -7.39 -6.93 -9.34
N ILE A 119 -8.27 -7.92 -9.50
CA ILE A 119 -8.15 -9.22 -8.84
C ILE A 119 -6.90 -9.95 -9.31
N GLU A 120 -6.70 -10.11 -10.61
CA GLU A 120 -5.54 -10.80 -11.21
C GLU A 120 -4.22 -10.20 -10.68
N GLN A 121 -4.08 -8.88 -10.73
CA GLN A 121 -2.86 -8.22 -10.28
C GLN A 121 -2.70 -8.32 -8.76
N THR A 122 -3.78 -8.23 -7.99
CA THR A 122 -3.75 -8.37 -6.53
C THR A 122 -3.30 -9.76 -6.11
N LEU A 123 -3.84 -10.80 -6.73
CA LEU A 123 -3.44 -12.19 -6.47
C LEU A 123 -1.98 -12.42 -6.86
N HIS A 124 -1.53 -11.86 -7.99
CA HIS A 124 -0.13 -11.90 -8.37
C HIS A 124 0.78 -11.24 -7.31
N PHE A 125 0.48 -10.03 -6.89
CA PHE A 125 1.27 -9.31 -5.89
C PHE A 125 1.33 -10.04 -4.55
N HIS A 126 0.25 -10.69 -4.15
CA HIS A 126 0.21 -11.50 -2.94
C HIS A 126 1.23 -12.64 -2.95
N THR A 127 1.62 -13.15 -4.12
CA THR A 127 2.62 -14.22 -4.25
C THR A 127 4.07 -13.74 -4.11
N LEU A 128 4.32 -12.44 -4.17
CA LEU A 128 5.69 -11.88 -4.20
C LEU A 128 6.42 -12.04 -2.87
N ALA A 129 5.72 -11.85 -1.74
CA ALA A 129 6.24 -12.10 -0.40
C ALA A 129 5.09 -12.22 0.62
N PRO A 130 5.28 -12.96 1.74
CA PRO A 130 4.22 -13.21 2.72
C PRO A 130 3.74 -11.96 3.47
N ASN A 131 4.55 -10.92 3.51
CA ASN A 131 4.26 -9.65 4.17
C ASN A 131 3.93 -8.52 3.18
N ILE A 132 3.57 -8.87 1.95
CA ILE A 132 2.97 -7.92 1.01
C ILE A 132 1.49 -7.70 1.38
N GLN A 133 1.10 -6.45 1.42
CA GLN A 133 -0.29 -6.00 1.49
C GLN A 133 -0.62 -5.24 0.21
N VAL A 134 -1.77 -5.49 -0.40
CA VAL A 134 -2.07 -4.90 -1.72
C VAL A 134 -3.06 -3.75 -1.60
N LYS A 135 -2.67 -2.59 -2.12
CA LYS A 135 -3.53 -1.38 -2.16
C LYS A 135 -4.48 -1.46 -3.34
N ILE A 136 -5.79 -1.45 -3.04
CA ILE A 136 -6.88 -1.44 -4.03
C ILE A 136 -7.69 -0.15 -3.85
N PRO A 137 -8.00 0.61 -4.93
CA PRO A 137 -8.79 1.83 -4.82
C PRO A 137 -10.25 1.53 -4.50
N ILE A 138 -10.89 2.33 -3.63
CA ILE A 138 -12.31 2.20 -3.28
C ILE A 138 -13.19 2.78 -4.40
N THR A 139 -13.17 2.12 -5.54
CA THR A 139 -14.10 2.31 -6.65
C THR A 139 -15.15 1.20 -6.63
N LYS A 140 -16.19 1.29 -7.45
CA LYS A 140 -17.16 0.21 -7.60
C LYS A 140 -16.50 -1.12 -8.01
N ALA A 141 -15.54 -1.08 -8.92
CA ALA A 141 -14.75 -2.25 -9.33
C ALA A 141 -13.81 -2.72 -8.22
N GLY A 142 -13.18 -1.75 -7.52
CA GLY A 142 -12.29 -2.05 -6.40
C GLY A 142 -13.00 -2.68 -5.22
N LEU A 143 -14.23 -2.27 -4.89
CA LEU A 143 -15.03 -2.92 -3.83
C LEU A 143 -15.28 -4.40 -4.14
N ALA A 144 -15.60 -4.73 -5.39
CA ALA A 144 -15.75 -6.13 -5.81
C ALA A 144 -14.41 -6.90 -5.69
N ALA A 145 -13.30 -6.29 -6.10
CA ALA A 145 -11.97 -6.89 -5.99
C ALA A 145 -11.53 -7.06 -4.52
N ILE A 146 -11.82 -6.10 -3.64
CA ILE A 146 -11.54 -6.18 -2.20
C ILE A 146 -12.20 -7.44 -1.60
N LYS A 147 -13.49 -7.65 -1.85
CA LYS A 147 -14.22 -8.82 -1.36
C LYS A 147 -13.56 -10.11 -1.82
N GLU A 148 -13.39 -10.26 -3.12
CA GLU A 148 -12.86 -11.47 -3.76
C GLU A 148 -11.43 -11.79 -3.26
N CYS A 149 -10.54 -10.79 -3.27
CA CYS A 149 -9.16 -10.98 -2.85
C CYS A 149 -9.04 -11.28 -1.35
N THR A 150 -9.91 -10.68 -0.51
CA THR A 150 -9.97 -11.02 0.92
C THR A 150 -10.41 -12.47 1.12
N ALA A 151 -11.40 -12.96 0.36
CA ALA A 151 -11.81 -14.37 0.39
C ALA A 151 -10.65 -15.30 -0.01
N HIS A 152 -9.78 -14.87 -0.92
CA HIS A 152 -8.55 -15.60 -1.27
C HIS A 152 -7.41 -15.47 -0.24
N GLY A 153 -7.58 -14.70 0.82
CA GLY A 153 -6.60 -14.59 1.91
C GLY A 153 -5.59 -13.47 1.75
N VAL A 154 -5.85 -12.53 0.85
CA VAL A 154 -4.95 -11.38 0.65
C VAL A 154 -5.19 -10.33 1.74
N SER A 155 -4.13 -9.82 2.34
CA SER A 155 -4.19 -8.62 3.16
C SER A 155 -4.35 -7.40 2.27
N ILE A 156 -5.47 -6.70 2.40
CA ILE A 156 -5.84 -5.56 1.55
C ILE A 156 -5.58 -4.25 2.28
N ASN A 157 -5.07 -3.25 1.54
CA ASN A 157 -5.12 -1.85 1.94
C ASN A 157 -6.11 -1.13 1.01
N ALA A 158 -7.36 -0.96 1.48
CA ALA A 158 -8.38 -0.22 0.74
C ALA A 158 -8.02 1.27 0.74
N THR A 159 -7.76 1.85 -0.42
CA THR A 159 -7.23 3.21 -0.55
C THR A 159 -8.11 4.11 -1.44
N VAL A 160 -7.74 5.39 -1.57
CA VAL A 160 -8.53 6.41 -2.29
C VAL A 160 -9.91 6.57 -1.64
N SER A 161 -9.92 6.67 -0.31
CA SER A 161 -11.09 6.96 0.51
C SER A 161 -10.97 8.36 1.11
N PHE A 162 -12.01 9.17 0.97
CA PHE A 162 -12.08 10.56 1.43
C PHE A 162 -13.25 10.79 2.39
N SER A 163 -14.11 9.82 2.56
CA SER A 163 -15.32 9.95 3.36
C SER A 163 -15.61 8.70 4.19
N VAL A 164 -16.32 8.88 5.30
CA VAL A 164 -16.77 7.78 6.15
C VAL A 164 -17.59 6.74 5.37
N PRO A 165 -18.56 7.11 4.51
CA PRO A 165 -19.31 6.12 3.74
C PRO A 165 -18.42 5.25 2.83
N GLN A 166 -17.37 5.82 2.23
CA GLN A 166 -16.41 5.03 1.44
C GLN A 166 -15.65 4.02 2.31
N ALA A 167 -15.17 4.46 3.47
CA ALA A 167 -14.46 3.58 4.40
C ALA A 167 -15.36 2.43 4.89
N LEU A 168 -16.62 2.73 5.24
CA LEU A 168 -17.61 1.71 5.64
C LEU A 168 -17.94 0.73 4.52
N ALA A 169 -18.06 1.22 3.28
CA ALA A 169 -18.28 0.34 2.13
C ALA A 169 -17.10 -0.64 1.91
N ALA A 170 -15.86 -0.18 2.11
CA ALA A 170 -14.69 -1.05 2.04
C ALA A 170 -14.67 -2.07 3.18
N ALA A 171 -14.97 -1.65 4.41
CA ALA A 171 -15.06 -2.53 5.57
C ALA A 171 -16.09 -3.65 5.35
N ASP A 172 -17.27 -3.30 4.85
CA ASP A 172 -18.32 -4.27 4.51
C ASP A 172 -17.84 -5.32 3.48
N GLN A 173 -17.07 -4.92 2.47
CA GLN A 173 -16.53 -5.87 1.50
C GLN A 173 -15.43 -6.77 2.09
N VAL A 174 -14.59 -6.22 2.96
CA VAL A 174 -13.60 -7.00 3.70
C VAL A 174 -14.30 -8.06 4.57
N GLU A 175 -15.31 -7.67 5.37
CA GLU A 175 -16.06 -8.63 6.21
C GLU A 175 -16.73 -9.71 5.38
N LYS A 176 -17.37 -9.37 4.25
CA LYS A 176 -17.96 -10.35 3.33
C LYS A 176 -16.91 -11.34 2.80
N GLY A 177 -15.73 -10.87 2.43
CA GLY A 177 -14.64 -11.72 1.98
C GLY A 177 -14.14 -12.66 3.09
N LEU A 178 -14.01 -12.15 4.33
CA LEU A 178 -13.65 -12.96 5.50
C LEU A 178 -14.73 -14.00 5.83
N ASP A 179 -16.00 -13.65 5.72
CA ASP A 179 -17.12 -14.59 5.96
C ASP A 179 -17.18 -15.71 4.91
N GLU A 180 -16.95 -15.39 3.64
CA GLU A 180 -16.82 -16.41 2.59
C GLU A 180 -15.66 -17.36 2.89
N ARG A 181 -14.52 -16.81 3.31
CA ARG A 181 -13.35 -17.60 3.67
C ARG A 181 -13.60 -18.49 4.89
N ARG A 182 -14.22 -17.96 5.96
CA ARG A 182 -14.62 -18.73 7.15
C ARG A 182 -15.59 -19.86 6.78
N SER A 183 -16.58 -19.57 5.92
CA SER A 183 -17.56 -20.54 5.42
C SER A 183 -16.92 -21.66 4.60
N ALA A 184 -15.81 -21.38 3.93
CA ALA A 184 -15.00 -22.39 3.23
C ALA A 184 -14.06 -23.18 4.16
N GLY A 185 -14.08 -22.94 5.47
CA GLY A 185 -13.21 -23.61 6.44
C GLY A 185 -11.75 -23.15 6.39
N LEU A 186 -11.47 -21.98 5.81
CA LEU A 186 -10.13 -21.45 5.64
C LEU A 186 -9.77 -20.46 6.76
N GLU A 187 -8.50 -20.46 7.17
CA GLU A 187 -8.02 -19.58 8.24
C GLU A 187 -8.01 -18.10 7.81
N THR A 188 -8.38 -17.22 8.77
CA THR A 188 -8.37 -15.76 8.59
C THR A 188 -7.32 -15.05 9.45
N LYS A 189 -6.59 -15.79 10.28
CA LYS A 189 -5.71 -15.26 11.33
C LYS A 189 -4.57 -14.35 10.83
N ASN A 190 -4.11 -14.55 9.60
CA ASN A 190 -2.99 -13.81 9.04
C ASN A 190 -3.43 -12.78 8.00
N ILE A 191 -4.73 -12.50 7.92
CA ILE A 191 -5.29 -11.48 7.03
C ILE A 191 -5.48 -10.21 7.84
N ASP A 192 -4.81 -9.15 7.43
CA ASP A 192 -4.68 -7.91 8.17
C ASP A 192 -5.08 -6.73 7.28
N PRO A 193 -6.39 -6.50 7.13
CA PRO A 193 -6.88 -5.45 6.25
C PRO A 193 -6.71 -4.07 6.86
N VAL A 194 -6.36 -3.11 6.03
CA VAL A 194 -6.26 -1.69 6.38
C VAL A 194 -7.17 -0.87 5.48
N ILE A 195 -7.81 0.15 6.04
CA ILE A 195 -8.62 1.12 5.30
C ILE A 195 -7.97 2.48 5.45
N THR A 196 -7.44 3.01 4.36
CA THR A 196 -6.77 4.31 4.33
C THR A 196 -7.76 5.43 4.07
N ILE A 197 -7.87 6.38 4.99
CA ILE A 197 -8.59 7.65 4.79
C ILE A 197 -7.55 8.72 4.44
N MET A 198 -7.70 9.34 3.26
CA MET A 198 -6.70 10.26 2.69
C MET A 198 -7.00 11.72 3.07
N ALA A 199 -6.84 12.09 4.34
CA ALA A 199 -7.13 13.43 4.84
C ALA A 199 -6.27 14.50 4.14
N GLY A 200 -4.95 14.30 4.02
CA GLY A 200 -4.04 15.29 3.43
C GLY A 200 -4.34 15.64 1.97
N ARG A 201 -4.88 14.70 1.18
CA ARG A 201 -5.29 14.99 -0.21
C ARG A 201 -6.52 15.91 -0.27
N LEU A 202 -7.41 15.80 0.71
CA LEU A 202 -8.55 16.71 0.83
C LEU A 202 -8.08 18.11 1.15
N ASP A 203 -7.15 18.27 2.07
CA ASP A 203 -6.57 19.56 2.44
C ASP A 203 -5.87 20.24 1.24
N ASP A 204 -5.05 19.49 0.51
CA ASP A 204 -4.38 19.99 -0.70
C ASP A 204 -5.39 20.48 -1.75
N TRP A 205 -6.48 19.74 -1.94
CA TRP A 205 -7.53 20.09 -2.88
C TRP A 205 -8.31 21.33 -2.44
N LEU A 206 -8.62 21.44 -1.16
CA LEU A 206 -9.28 22.63 -0.59
C LEU A 206 -8.42 23.87 -0.74
N LYS A 207 -7.11 23.78 -0.45
CA LYS A 207 -6.16 24.86 -0.68
C LYS A 207 -6.14 25.32 -2.13
N TYR A 208 -6.08 24.38 -3.06
CA TYR A 208 -6.12 24.67 -4.50
C TYR A 208 -7.42 25.39 -4.90
N ILE A 209 -8.58 24.93 -4.46
CA ILE A 209 -9.87 25.55 -4.74
C ILE A 209 -9.95 26.97 -4.16
N CYS A 210 -9.55 27.17 -2.92
CA CYS A 210 -9.52 28.46 -2.26
C CYS A 210 -8.64 29.45 -3.03
N GLN A 211 -7.44 29.04 -3.43
CA GLN A 211 -6.54 29.87 -4.24
C GLN A 211 -7.14 30.25 -5.58
N ARG A 212 -7.76 29.29 -6.29
CA ARG A 212 -8.40 29.50 -7.58
C ARG A 212 -9.58 30.44 -7.52
N GLU A 213 -10.36 30.39 -6.43
CA GLU A 213 -11.57 31.21 -6.24
C GLU A 213 -11.30 32.54 -5.52
N GLY A 214 -10.03 32.83 -5.16
CA GLY A 214 -9.67 34.04 -4.41
C GLY A 214 -10.27 34.11 -3.02
N ARG A 215 -10.56 32.94 -2.42
CA ARG A 215 -11.05 32.83 -1.04
C ARG A 215 -9.89 32.69 -0.09
N ASP A 216 -10.01 33.30 1.09
CA ASP A 216 -9.06 33.06 2.17
C ASP A 216 -9.06 31.56 2.54
N ILE A 217 -7.85 31.02 2.68
CA ILE A 217 -7.67 29.67 3.23
C ILE A 217 -8.21 29.70 4.67
N LEU A 218 -9.01 28.71 5.01
CA LEU A 218 -9.52 28.54 6.37
C LEU A 218 -8.40 28.76 7.41
N PRO A 219 -8.73 29.40 8.55
CA PRO A 219 -7.73 29.71 9.56
C PRO A 219 -6.97 28.46 10.01
N GLU A 220 -5.71 28.65 10.41
CA GLU A 220 -4.72 27.63 10.83
C GLU A 220 -5.17 26.69 11.98
N SER A 221 -6.44 26.69 12.32
CA SER A 221 -7.05 25.96 13.45
C SER A 221 -7.91 24.76 13.03
N LEU A 222 -7.58 24.12 11.91
CA LEU A 222 -8.13 22.80 11.57
C LEU A 222 -7.03 21.75 11.57
#